data_2ede3bcafdc85aff92f7b3ed5ddef23c
#
_entry.id   2ede3bcafdc85aff92f7b3ed5ddef23c
#
_cell.length_a   1.000
_cell.length_b   1.000
_cell.length_c   1.000
_cell.angle_alpha   90.00
_cell.angle_beta   90.00
_cell.angle_gamma   90.00
#
_symmetry.space_group_name_H-M   'P 1'
#
loop_
_entity.id
_entity.type
_entity.pdbx_description
1 polymer ?
#
loop_
_entity_poly.entity_id
_entity_poly.type
_entity_poly.pdbx_seq_one_letter_code
_entity_poly.pdbx_strand_id
1 'polypeptide(L)'
;GQPVPGAFVQAFNETFTFNTVADASGNFTFNNITEGTYQVVAGSWGYLHAVLEDVDLSNNTEVTVAVETGYQDDFLFDFDWLTGATSPTGQWELGIPVGTEYQGAQSHPGSDAPDDLGFSCYSTGNAGGGAGNDDVDNGSVVLRSPFMDLSNYDIPVLSLSYWFFNAGGGSTPNDELVISITNGTDEVEIATITQSLS
;
A
#
# COMPACT_ATOMS: atom_id res chain seq x y z
N GLY A 1 -3.98 -3.09 -26.77
CA GLY A 1 -3.69 -3.91 -25.60
C GLY A 1 -4.75 -4.97 -25.39
N GLN A 2 -4.49 -5.92 -24.53
CA GLN A 2 -5.52 -6.86 -24.09
C GLN A 2 -6.29 -6.21 -22.94
N PRO A 3 -7.61 -6.48 -22.81
CA PRO A 3 -8.37 -6.01 -21.65
C PRO A 3 -7.81 -6.59 -20.35
N VAL A 4 -7.92 -5.82 -19.27
CA VAL A 4 -7.53 -6.24 -17.91
C VAL A 4 -8.81 -6.32 -17.06
N PRO A 5 -9.44 -7.50 -16.96
CA PRO A 5 -10.62 -7.70 -16.13
C PRO A 5 -10.29 -7.49 -14.65
N GLY A 6 -11.22 -6.90 -13.92
CA GLY A 6 -11.04 -6.69 -12.49
C GLY A 6 -10.09 -5.57 -12.09
N ALA A 7 -9.55 -4.82 -13.06
CA ALA A 7 -8.73 -3.66 -12.74
C ALA A 7 -9.52 -2.64 -11.93
N PHE A 8 -8.93 -2.15 -10.86
CA PHE A 8 -9.47 -1.02 -10.10
C PHE A 8 -9.28 0.26 -10.88
N VAL A 9 -10.27 1.14 -10.84
CA VAL A 9 -10.17 2.47 -11.44
C VAL A 9 -10.73 3.49 -10.46
N GLN A 10 -9.95 4.50 -10.17
CA GLN A 10 -10.34 5.61 -9.33
C GLN A 10 -10.25 6.92 -10.11
N ALA A 11 -11.27 7.77 -10.00
CA ALA A 11 -11.24 9.15 -10.45
C ALA A 11 -11.36 10.06 -9.24
N PHE A 12 -10.41 10.97 -9.04
CA PHE A 12 -10.43 11.86 -7.89
C PHE A 12 -9.91 13.26 -8.21
N ASN A 13 -10.34 14.21 -7.40
CA ASN A 13 -9.85 15.58 -7.35
C ASN A 13 -9.88 16.05 -5.89
N GLU A 14 -9.64 17.34 -5.64
CA GLU A 14 -9.62 17.91 -4.28
C GLU A 14 -10.92 17.71 -3.49
N THR A 15 -12.04 17.43 -4.15
CA THR A 15 -13.36 17.39 -3.51
C THR A 15 -14.01 16.01 -3.55
N PHE A 16 -13.79 15.26 -4.63
CA PHE A 16 -14.53 14.03 -4.90
C PHE A 16 -13.57 12.87 -5.23
N THR A 17 -13.98 11.67 -4.81
CA THR A 17 -13.35 10.41 -5.18
C THR A 17 -14.43 9.43 -5.62
N PHE A 18 -14.25 8.81 -6.78
CA PHE A 18 -15.13 7.81 -7.34
C PHE A 18 -14.33 6.56 -7.67
N ASN A 19 -14.86 5.41 -7.29
CA ASN A 19 -14.22 4.12 -7.53
C ASN A 19 -15.12 3.25 -8.40
N THR A 20 -14.49 2.45 -9.26
CA THR A 20 -15.15 1.42 -10.05
C THR A 20 -14.16 0.29 -10.33
N VAL A 21 -14.67 -0.81 -10.90
CA VAL A 21 -13.87 -1.98 -11.28
C VAL A 21 -14.21 -2.36 -12.70
N ALA A 22 -13.21 -2.72 -13.48
CA ALA A 22 -13.39 -3.15 -14.86
C ALA A 22 -14.10 -4.51 -14.94
N ASP A 23 -15.02 -4.65 -15.90
CA ASP A 23 -15.72 -5.88 -16.19
C ASP A 23 -14.82 -6.95 -16.87
N ALA A 24 -15.39 -8.09 -17.23
CA ALA A 24 -14.68 -9.18 -17.91
C ALA A 24 -14.08 -8.79 -19.28
N SER A 25 -14.52 -7.68 -19.85
CA SER A 25 -14.03 -7.15 -21.13
C SER A 25 -13.07 -5.95 -20.93
N GLY A 26 -12.73 -5.63 -19.68
CA GLY A 26 -11.89 -4.50 -19.33
C GLY A 26 -12.60 -3.14 -19.43
N ASN A 27 -13.93 -3.11 -19.56
CA ASN A 27 -14.68 -1.86 -19.56
C ASN A 27 -15.05 -1.46 -18.13
N PHE A 28 -15.00 -0.16 -17.86
CA PHE A 28 -15.43 0.39 -16.59
C PHE A 28 -16.38 1.58 -16.81
N THR A 29 -17.17 1.90 -15.79
CA THR A 29 -18.09 3.03 -15.83
C THR A 29 -18.17 3.66 -14.45
N PHE A 30 -18.06 4.97 -14.39
CA PHE A 30 -18.43 5.74 -13.22
C PHE A 30 -19.89 6.15 -13.34
N ASN A 31 -20.73 5.62 -12.46
CA ASN A 31 -22.12 6.02 -12.40
C ASN A 31 -22.29 7.24 -11.48
N ASN A 32 -22.99 8.26 -11.95
CA ASN A 32 -23.28 9.48 -11.18
C ASN A 32 -22.02 10.26 -10.75
N ILE A 33 -21.00 10.30 -11.58
CA ILE A 33 -19.86 11.17 -11.34
C ILE A 33 -20.29 12.64 -11.47
N THR A 34 -19.78 13.48 -10.57
CA THR A 34 -19.95 14.93 -10.69
C THR A 34 -19.07 15.44 -11.82
N GLU A 35 -19.62 16.26 -12.72
CA GLU A 35 -18.81 16.87 -13.81
C GLU A 35 -17.63 17.64 -13.24
N GLY A 36 -16.48 17.51 -13.89
CA GLY A 36 -15.27 18.20 -13.48
C GLY A 36 -13.99 17.56 -14.07
N THR A 37 -12.87 18.15 -13.71
CA THR A 37 -11.55 17.64 -14.03
C THR A 37 -11.04 16.74 -12.91
N TYR A 38 -10.49 15.59 -13.28
CA TYR A 38 -10.04 14.54 -12.37
C TYR A 38 -8.67 14.01 -12.77
N GLN A 39 -7.94 13.52 -11.79
CA GLN A 39 -6.92 12.51 -12.01
C GLN A 39 -7.63 11.14 -12.07
N VAL A 40 -7.28 10.33 -13.08
CA VAL A 40 -7.82 8.97 -13.21
C VAL A 40 -6.66 7.99 -13.09
N VAL A 41 -6.75 7.10 -12.10
CA VAL A 41 -5.75 6.06 -11.85
C VAL A 41 -6.38 4.69 -12.08
N ALA A 42 -5.67 3.82 -12.78
CA ALA A 42 -6.04 2.41 -12.91
C ALA A 42 -4.90 1.51 -12.43
N GLY A 43 -5.25 0.43 -11.75
CA GLY A 43 -4.29 -0.55 -11.24
C GLY A 43 -4.89 -1.94 -11.14
N SER A 44 -4.02 -2.94 -11.24
CA SER A 44 -4.35 -4.34 -11.01
C SER A 44 -3.08 -5.07 -10.61
N TRP A 45 -3.17 -6.07 -9.74
CA TRP A 45 -1.99 -6.85 -9.39
C TRP A 45 -1.37 -7.50 -10.64
N GLY A 46 -0.06 -7.33 -10.82
CA GLY A 46 0.66 -7.72 -12.04
C GLY A 46 0.77 -6.64 -13.11
N TYR A 47 0.31 -5.42 -12.80
CA TYR A 47 0.44 -4.25 -13.65
C TYR A 47 0.93 -3.03 -12.85
N LEU A 48 1.66 -2.14 -13.51
CA LEU A 48 1.99 -0.83 -12.98
C LEU A 48 0.75 0.05 -12.96
N HIS A 49 0.66 0.95 -11.99
CA HIS A 49 -0.39 1.96 -11.98
C HIS A 49 -0.29 2.86 -13.21
N ALA A 50 -1.40 3.11 -13.85
CA ALA A 50 -1.50 4.08 -14.93
C ALA A 50 -2.26 5.31 -14.46
N VAL A 51 -1.68 6.48 -14.67
CA VAL A 51 -2.23 7.76 -14.24
C VAL A 51 -2.53 8.63 -15.46
N LEU A 52 -3.73 9.14 -15.52
CA LEU A 52 -4.15 10.18 -16.47
C LEU A 52 -4.46 11.45 -15.69
N GLU A 53 -3.74 12.50 -15.99
CA GLU A 53 -3.92 13.82 -15.38
C GLU A 53 -4.95 14.65 -16.15
N ASP A 54 -5.59 15.57 -15.46
CA ASP A 54 -6.47 16.59 -16.04
C ASP A 54 -7.58 16.06 -16.95
N VAL A 55 -8.15 14.90 -16.60
CA VAL A 55 -9.24 14.28 -17.38
C VAL A 55 -10.55 15.04 -17.14
N ASP A 56 -11.09 15.65 -18.18
CA ASP A 56 -12.42 16.28 -18.12
C ASP A 56 -13.51 15.21 -18.25
N LEU A 57 -14.15 14.89 -17.16
CA LEU A 57 -15.25 13.90 -17.07
C LEU A 57 -16.61 14.59 -17.14
N SER A 58 -16.83 15.40 -18.16
CA SER A 58 -18.11 16.02 -18.49
C SER A 58 -18.75 15.34 -19.68
N ASN A 59 -20.08 15.37 -19.77
CA ASN A 59 -20.82 15.01 -20.98
C ASN A 59 -20.55 13.61 -21.57
N ASN A 60 -20.52 12.56 -20.75
CA ASN A 60 -20.28 11.17 -21.18
C ASN A 60 -18.93 10.99 -21.90
N THR A 61 -17.88 11.50 -21.31
CA THR A 61 -16.50 11.32 -21.78
C THR A 61 -16.10 9.84 -21.79
N GLU A 62 -15.52 9.38 -22.89
CA GLU A 62 -14.87 8.06 -22.96
C GLU A 62 -13.39 8.19 -22.67
N VAL A 63 -12.87 7.33 -21.79
CA VAL A 63 -11.46 7.30 -21.37
C VAL A 63 -10.89 5.91 -21.58
N THR A 64 -9.71 5.83 -22.15
CA THR A 64 -8.94 4.59 -22.24
C THR A 64 -7.69 4.73 -21.36
N VAL A 65 -7.52 3.83 -20.40
CA VAL A 65 -6.35 3.75 -19.55
C VAL A 65 -5.53 2.52 -19.95
N ALA A 66 -4.29 2.74 -20.38
CA ALA A 66 -3.38 1.66 -20.73
C ALA A 66 -2.44 1.38 -19.54
N VAL A 67 -2.44 0.14 -19.06
CA VAL A 67 -1.55 -0.34 -18.01
C VAL A 67 -0.43 -1.17 -18.60
N GLU A 68 0.75 -1.13 -18.01
CA GLU A 68 1.92 -1.93 -18.38
C GLU A 68 2.11 -3.07 -17.38
N THR A 69 2.63 -4.20 -17.83
CA THR A 69 2.92 -5.34 -16.94
C THR A 69 4.06 -5.01 -15.99
N GLY A 70 3.89 -5.35 -14.73
CA GLY A 70 4.83 -5.08 -13.64
C GLY A 70 4.14 -5.25 -12.30
N TYR A 71 4.86 -5.05 -11.20
CA TYR A 71 4.29 -5.04 -9.86
C TYR A 71 4.58 -3.69 -9.23
N GLN A 72 3.52 -3.00 -8.85
CA GLN A 72 3.55 -1.75 -8.11
C GLN A 72 2.36 -1.73 -7.18
N ASP A 73 2.58 -1.29 -5.96
CA ASP A 73 1.52 -1.05 -5.00
C ASP A 73 1.88 0.17 -4.14
N ASP A 74 1.11 1.21 -4.30
CA ASP A 74 1.15 2.43 -3.49
C ASP A 74 0.00 2.42 -2.47
N PHE A 75 -0.61 1.25 -2.24
CA PHE A 75 -1.74 1.03 -1.32
C PHE A 75 -2.96 1.94 -1.57
N LEU A 76 -3.04 2.51 -2.77
CA LEU A 76 -4.22 3.23 -3.24
C LEU A 76 -5.41 2.29 -3.43
N PHE A 77 -5.13 1.07 -3.87
CA PHE A 77 -6.07 -0.04 -4.04
C PHE A 77 -5.76 -1.14 -3.05
N ASP A 78 -6.78 -1.85 -2.58
CA ASP A 78 -6.59 -3.05 -1.77
C ASP A 78 -6.38 -4.26 -2.69
N PHE A 79 -5.16 -4.75 -2.77
CA PHE A 79 -4.78 -5.95 -3.53
C PHE A 79 -4.77 -7.22 -2.68
N ASP A 80 -5.53 -7.25 -1.58
CA ASP A 80 -5.68 -8.43 -0.72
C ASP A 80 -4.35 -8.91 -0.09
N TRP A 81 -3.52 -7.99 0.42
CA TRP A 81 -2.38 -8.38 1.24
C TRP A 81 -2.84 -9.15 2.47
N LEU A 82 -2.13 -10.21 2.80
CA LEU A 82 -2.45 -11.07 3.93
C LEU A 82 -1.73 -10.60 5.20
N THR A 83 -2.48 -10.46 6.26
CA THR A 83 -1.95 -10.17 7.58
C THR A 83 -2.03 -11.38 8.49
N GLY A 84 -1.04 -11.56 9.35
CA GLY A 84 -1.00 -12.58 10.37
C GLY A 84 -0.34 -12.09 11.64
N ALA A 85 -0.72 -12.63 12.79
CA ALA A 85 -0.16 -12.18 14.04
C ALA A 85 -0.14 -13.30 15.10
N THR A 86 0.90 -13.27 15.92
CA THR A 86 0.95 -13.92 17.23
C THR A 86 0.98 -12.91 18.37
N SER A 87 1.32 -11.65 18.05
CA SER A 87 1.22 -10.53 18.98
C SER A 87 -0.24 -10.20 19.28
N PRO A 88 -0.59 -9.83 20.52
CA PRO A 88 -1.91 -9.32 20.87
C PRO A 88 -2.13 -7.87 20.44
N THR A 89 -1.07 -7.12 20.11
CA THR A 89 -1.07 -5.70 19.77
C THR A 89 -0.31 -5.42 18.49
N GLY A 90 -0.44 -4.23 17.92
CA GLY A 90 0.31 -3.80 16.75
C GLY A 90 0.00 -4.61 15.50
N GLN A 91 -1.27 -4.95 15.26
CA GLN A 91 -1.66 -5.66 14.03
C GLN A 91 -1.43 -4.77 12.81
N TRP A 92 -1.10 -5.38 11.66
CA TRP A 92 -1.01 -4.63 10.42
C TRP A 92 -2.39 -4.11 9.97
N GLU A 93 -2.49 -2.84 9.72
CA GLU A 93 -3.69 -2.13 9.28
C GLU A 93 -3.38 -1.30 8.04
N LEU A 94 -4.20 -1.45 6.99
CA LEU A 94 -4.16 -0.60 5.80
C LEU A 94 -4.97 0.67 6.06
N GLY A 95 -4.38 1.83 5.86
CA GLY A 95 -5.07 3.11 6.00
C GLY A 95 -4.15 4.31 5.96
N ILE A 96 -4.75 5.48 6.10
CA ILE A 96 -3.99 6.73 6.26
C ILE A 96 -3.30 6.69 7.64
N PRO A 97 -1.97 6.79 7.69
CA PRO A 97 -1.25 6.65 8.95
C PRO A 97 -1.55 7.78 9.93
N VAL A 98 -1.74 7.40 11.19
CA VAL A 98 -1.94 8.35 12.30
C VAL A 98 -0.66 8.46 13.11
N GLY A 99 0.01 9.60 13.02
CA GLY A 99 1.31 9.81 13.65
C GLY A 99 1.28 9.73 15.17
N THR A 100 2.33 9.15 15.73
CA THR A 100 2.59 9.15 17.18
C THR A 100 4.03 9.57 17.46
N GLU A 101 4.29 10.01 18.68
CA GLU A 101 5.61 10.44 19.13
C GLU A 101 5.99 9.72 20.43
N TYR A 102 7.28 9.44 20.58
CA TYR A 102 7.88 8.99 21.82
C TYR A 102 9.06 9.90 22.20
N GLN A 103 8.96 10.57 23.32
CA GLN A 103 9.98 11.52 23.84
C GLN A 103 10.43 12.58 22.82
N GLY A 104 9.51 13.04 21.97
CA GLY A 104 9.77 14.04 20.94
C GLY A 104 10.36 13.51 19.65
N ALA A 105 10.53 12.19 19.52
CA ALA A 105 10.86 11.52 18.25
C ALA A 105 9.60 10.91 17.64
N GLN A 106 9.48 10.97 16.33
CA GLN A 106 8.38 10.32 15.60
C GLN A 106 8.51 8.80 15.74
N SER A 107 7.56 8.16 16.40
CA SER A 107 7.52 6.70 16.57
C SER A 107 6.67 6.02 15.49
N HIS A 108 5.68 6.73 14.98
CA HIS A 108 4.85 6.28 13.85
C HIS A 108 4.66 7.46 12.89
N PRO A 109 4.82 7.29 11.58
CA PRO A 109 4.64 8.37 10.64
C PRO A 109 3.18 8.85 10.62
N GLY A 110 2.98 10.15 10.46
CA GLY A 110 1.66 10.75 10.31
C GLY A 110 1.30 11.01 8.85
N SER A 111 2.10 10.51 7.93
CA SER A 111 1.90 10.60 6.48
C SER A 111 2.51 9.38 5.81
N ASP A 112 1.98 9.04 4.67
CA ASP A 112 2.49 8.01 3.79
C ASP A 112 3.86 8.37 3.20
N ALA A 113 4.45 7.44 2.46
CA ALA A 113 5.69 7.67 1.74
C ALA A 113 5.54 8.83 0.74
N PRO A 114 6.53 9.69 0.60
CA PRO A 114 6.46 10.75 -0.40
C PRO A 114 6.58 10.16 -1.82
N ASP A 115 5.96 10.85 -2.77
CA ASP A 115 6.04 10.55 -4.20
C ASP A 115 5.37 9.24 -4.65
N ASP A 116 4.43 8.70 -3.86
CA ASP A 116 3.55 7.63 -4.29
C ASP A 116 2.10 8.11 -4.51
N LEU A 117 1.20 7.18 -4.86
CA LEU A 117 -0.20 7.50 -5.13
C LEU A 117 -1.07 7.27 -3.89
N GLY A 118 -1.84 8.28 -3.54
CA GLY A 118 -2.75 8.18 -2.40
C GLY A 118 -2.13 8.67 -1.11
N PHE A 119 -2.62 8.14 0.01
CA PHE A 119 -2.22 8.56 1.37
C PHE A 119 -2.21 7.38 2.34
N SER A 120 -2.36 6.16 1.84
CA SER A 120 -2.52 4.96 2.65
C SER A 120 -1.29 4.08 2.59
N CYS A 121 -0.90 3.54 3.73
CA CYS A 121 0.14 2.53 3.84
C CYS A 121 -0.30 1.43 4.83
N TYR A 122 0.47 0.36 4.94
CA TYR A 122 0.34 -0.57 6.04
C TYR A 122 1.12 -0.09 7.26
N SER A 123 0.45 -0.05 8.40
CA SER A 123 1.02 0.32 9.69
C SER A 123 0.79 -0.77 10.72
N THR A 124 1.70 -0.93 11.68
CA THR A 124 1.49 -1.81 12.84
C THR A 124 0.68 -1.07 13.90
N GLY A 125 -0.65 -1.28 13.87
CA GLY A 125 -1.60 -0.43 14.59
C GLY A 125 -1.76 0.94 13.92
N ASN A 126 -2.88 1.58 14.10
CA ASN A 126 -3.16 2.90 13.54
C ASN A 126 -4.14 3.70 14.41
N ALA A 127 -4.19 3.40 15.71
CA ALA A 127 -5.12 4.03 16.64
C ALA A 127 -4.68 5.44 17.04
N GLY A 128 -3.40 5.77 16.90
CA GLY A 128 -2.83 7.03 17.34
C GLY A 128 -2.76 7.15 18.87
N GLY A 129 -2.55 8.37 19.36
CA GLY A 129 -2.41 8.65 20.79
C GLY A 129 -0.97 8.41 21.28
N GLY A 130 -0.76 7.53 22.26
CA GLY A 130 0.58 7.23 22.76
C GLY A 130 1.27 6.16 21.91
N ALA A 131 2.59 6.27 21.74
CA ALA A 131 3.40 5.34 20.94
C ALA A 131 3.20 3.85 21.29
N GLY A 132 2.97 3.53 22.57
CA GLY A 132 2.71 2.15 23.00
C GLY A 132 1.33 1.58 22.65
N ASN A 133 0.45 2.35 22.01
CA ASN A 133 -0.85 1.84 21.57
C ASN A 133 -0.72 1.01 20.29
N ASP A 134 0.25 1.36 19.45
CA ASP A 134 0.48 0.80 18.13
C ASP A 134 1.73 -0.13 18.11
N ASP A 135 2.26 -0.42 19.30
CA ASP A 135 3.46 -1.24 19.50
C ASP A 135 3.18 -2.73 19.36
N VAL A 136 4.13 -3.46 18.77
CA VAL A 136 4.08 -4.91 18.64
C VAL A 136 4.73 -5.55 19.85
N ASP A 137 3.92 -6.08 20.75
CA ASP A 137 4.37 -6.68 22.00
C ASP A 137 4.14 -8.19 22.06
N ASN A 138 5.09 -8.90 22.67
CA ASN A 138 4.96 -10.32 23.04
C ASN A 138 4.61 -11.28 21.88
N GLY A 139 5.10 -11.00 20.69
CA GLY A 139 4.85 -11.81 19.51
C GLY A 139 5.38 -11.18 18.23
N SER A 140 4.81 -11.58 17.13
CA SER A 140 5.14 -11.07 15.79
C SER A 140 3.89 -10.76 15.01
N VAL A 141 4.01 -9.84 14.07
CA VAL A 141 3.00 -9.54 13.05
C VAL A 141 3.62 -9.70 11.67
N VAL A 142 2.87 -10.25 10.75
CA VAL A 142 3.35 -10.56 9.39
C VAL A 142 2.45 -9.88 8.38
N LEU A 143 3.05 -9.24 7.40
CA LEU A 143 2.40 -8.70 6.22
C LEU A 143 2.97 -9.42 4.99
N ARG A 144 2.11 -9.97 4.15
CA ARG A 144 2.50 -10.72 2.96
C ARG A 144 1.78 -10.20 1.73
N SER A 145 2.55 -9.85 0.71
CA SER A 145 1.99 -9.48 -0.59
C SER A 145 1.25 -10.65 -1.25
N PRO A 146 0.35 -10.38 -2.18
CA PRO A 146 -0.09 -11.39 -3.13
C PRO A 146 1.09 -11.98 -3.90
N PHE A 147 0.88 -13.14 -4.51
CA PHE A 147 1.92 -13.84 -5.28
C PHE A 147 2.35 -13.00 -6.49
N MET A 148 3.67 -12.95 -6.72
CA MET A 148 4.29 -12.30 -7.89
C MET A 148 4.84 -13.37 -8.83
N ASP A 149 4.32 -13.44 -10.05
CA ASP A 149 4.91 -14.27 -11.10
C ASP A 149 6.14 -13.55 -11.70
N LEU A 150 7.31 -13.96 -11.28
CA LEU A 150 8.57 -13.40 -11.73
C LEU A 150 9.23 -14.20 -12.87
N SER A 151 8.50 -15.15 -13.47
CA SER A 151 9.04 -16.03 -14.52
C SER A 151 9.53 -15.29 -15.77
N ASN A 152 9.04 -14.09 -16.01
CA ASN A 152 9.41 -13.23 -17.13
C ASN A 152 10.48 -12.17 -16.78
N TYR A 153 11.08 -12.24 -15.59
CA TYR A 153 12.09 -11.30 -15.13
C TYR A 153 13.47 -11.99 -15.08
N ASP A 154 14.45 -11.46 -15.80
CA ASP A 154 15.80 -12.00 -15.77
C ASP A 154 16.52 -11.67 -14.43
N ILE A 155 16.34 -10.45 -13.93
CA ILE A 155 16.93 -9.96 -12.69
C ILE A 155 15.88 -9.12 -11.97
N PRO A 156 14.96 -9.75 -11.20
CA PRO A 156 13.95 -9.00 -10.46
C PRO A 156 14.60 -8.18 -9.34
N VAL A 157 14.14 -6.94 -9.19
CA VAL A 157 14.54 -6.03 -8.11
C VAL A 157 13.30 -5.68 -7.31
N LEU A 158 13.37 -5.88 -5.99
CA LEU A 158 12.37 -5.41 -5.04
C LEU A 158 12.80 -4.04 -4.50
N SER A 159 11.92 -3.06 -4.60
CA SER A 159 12.05 -1.75 -3.98
C SER A 159 10.86 -1.51 -3.06
N LEU A 160 11.09 -1.03 -1.86
CA LEU A 160 10.03 -0.68 -0.94
C LEU A 160 10.46 0.48 -0.04
N SER A 161 9.49 1.29 0.38
CA SER A 161 9.65 2.29 1.42
C SER A 161 9.16 1.71 2.74
N TYR A 162 9.87 1.97 3.83
CA TYR A 162 9.48 1.52 5.15
C TYR A 162 9.84 2.53 6.22
N TRP A 163 9.09 2.49 7.31
CA TRP A 163 9.41 3.16 8.56
C TRP A 163 9.59 2.10 9.64
N PHE A 164 10.59 2.26 10.49
CA PHE A 164 10.80 1.40 11.64
C PHE A 164 11.30 2.22 12.83
N PHE A 165 10.61 2.09 13.94
CA PHE A 165 10.97 2.73 15.20
C PHE A 165 11.19 1.64 16.25
N ASN A 166 12.39 1.59 16.79
CA ASN A 166 12.81 0.62 17.81
C ASN A 166 13.46 1.37 18.97
N ALA A 167 12.63 2.10 19.73
CA ALA A 167 13.06 2.82 20.91
C ALA A 167 11.89 2.98 21.88
N GLY A 168 12.18 2.97 23.17
CA GLY A 168 11.17 3.12 24.21
C GLY A 168 10.85 1.84 24.93
N GLY A 169 9.67 1.80 25.56
CA GLY A 169 9.25 0.66 26.36
C GLY A 169 9.92 0.57 27.74
N GLY A 170 9.63 -0.52 28.44
CA GLY A 170 10.14 -0.80 29.80
C GLY A 170 11.45 -1.57 29.83
N SER A 171 12.01 -1.95 28.68
CA SER A 171 13.24 -2.71 28.53
C SER A 171 14.13 -2.14 27.43
N THR A 172 15.29 -2.73 27.22
CA THR A 172 16.15 -2.40 26.06
C THR A 172 15.41 -2.84 24.80
N PRO A 173 15.24 -1.95 23.81
CA PRO A 173 14.62 -2.29 22.54
C PRO A 173 15.33 -3.47 21.87
N ASN A 174 14.57 -4.46 21.42
CA ASN A 174 15.07 -5.68 20.80
C ASN A 174 14.17 -6.19 19.67
N ASP A 175 13.29 -5.31 19.17
CA ASP A 175 12.44 -5.63 18.03
C ASP A 175 13.23 -5.54 16.73
N GLU A 176 12.71 -6.20 15.72
CA GLU A 176 13.30 -6.22 14.39
C GLU A 176 12.22 -6.24 13.32
N LEU A 177 12.49 -5.54 12.22
CA LEU A 177 11.72 -5.65 10.99
C LEU A 177 12.48 -6.59 10.05
N VAL A 178 11.92 -7.76 9.80
CA VAL A 178 12.48 -8.75 8.89
C VAL A 178 11.77 -8.68 7.56
N ILE A 179 12.54 -8.60 6.47
CA ILE A 179 12.03 -8.66 5.11
C ILE A 179 12.49 -9.98 4.50
N SER A 180 11.55 -10.78 4.05
CA SER A 180 11.83 -12.08 3.44
C SER A 180 11.08 -12.28 2.13
N ILE A 181 11.57 -13.20 1.30
CA ILE A 181 10.91 -13.68 0.08
C ILE A 181 10.60 -15.15 0.24
N THR A 182 9.38 -15.54 -0.11
CA THR A 182 8.97 -16.95 -0.08
C THR A 182 8.34 -17.37 -1.40
N ASN A 183 8.60 -18.61 -1.79
CA ASN A 183 7.90 -19.29 -2.90
C ASN A 183 6.74 -20.17 -2.40
N GLY A 184 6.40 -20.06 -1.11
CA GLY A 184 5.37 -20.86 -0.46
C GLY A 184 5.90 -22.17 0.16
N THR A 185 7.12 -22.57 -0.14
CA THR A 185 7.81 -23.74 0.45
C THR A 185 9.09 -23.34 1.15
N ASP A 186 9.91 -22.56 0.48
CA ASP A 186 11.17 -22.01 0.99
C ASP A 186 10.99 -20.52 1.29
N GLU A 187 11.68 -20.05 2.31
CA GLU A 187 11.73 -18.65 2.69
C GLU A 187 13.19 -18.22 2.83
N VAL A 188 13.50 -17.05 2.30
CA VAL A 188 14.83 -16.44 2.38
C VAL A 188 14.69 -15.04 2.95
N GLU A 189 15.33 -14.81 4.08
CA GLU A 189 15.51 -13.47 4.64
C GLU A 189 16.45 -12.65 3.75
N ILE A 190 16.01 -11.45 3.36
CA ILE A 190 16.80 -10.53 2.53
C ILE A 190 17.29 -9.30 3.30
N ALA A 191 16.61 -8.94 4.38
CA ALA A 191 17.04 -7.87 5.27
C ALA A 191 16.47 -8.02 6.68
N THR A 192 17.26 -7.59 7.68
CA THR A 192 16.83 -7.42 9.06
C THR A 192 17.21 -6.03 9.54
N ILE A 193 16.23 -5.23 9.92
CA ILE A 193 16.38 -3.87 10.39
C ILE A 193 16.14 -3.86 11.90
N THR A 194 17.14 -3.39 12.66
CA THR A 194 17.12 -3.35 14.13
C THR A 194 17.25 -1.93 14.68
N GLN A 195 17.53 -0.95 13.83
CA GLN A 195 17.75 0.43 14.23
C GLN A 195 16.59 1.30 13.74
N SER A 196 16.11 2.19 14.61
CA SER A 196 15.16 3.21 14.22
C SER A 196 15.67 4.03 13.04
N LEU A 197 14.77 4.36 12.13
CA LEU A 197 15.01 5.41 11.16
C LEU A 197 14.90 6.76 11.87
N SER A 198 15.87 7.62 11.68
CA SER A 198 15.94 8.97 12.27
C SER A 198 15.70 10.04 11.22
#